data_c5371257fb9a6adb41ca452808983db7
#
_entry.id   c5371257fb9a6adb41ca452808983db7
#
_cell.length_a   1.000
_cell.length_b   1.000
_cell.length_c   1.000
_cell.angle_alpha   90.00
_cell.angle_beta   90.00
_cell.angle_gamma   90.00
#
_symmetry.space_group_name_H-M   'P 1'
#
loop_
_entity.id
_entity.type
_entity.pdbx_description
1 polymer ?
#
loop_
_entity_poly.entity_id
_entity_poly.type
_entity_poly.pdbx_seq_one_letter_code
_entity_poly.pdbx_strand_id
1 'polypeptide(L)'
;MPPVTATPPHDADARRSVRPVICYPNDTLPPVPLVLYQSARQGASKIDEVLVNPRDAACFHAPQGHFFRISSVEGPQVGDLNLWNADDLAERFYSGKTRALHGTHITTGERMWSSFPGMRPMATITHDTLCLLYTSPSPRDEQS
;
A
#
# COMPACT_ATOMS: atom_id res chain seq x y z
N MET A 1 -37.03 4.38 6.52
CA MET A 1 -36.77 5.78 6.13
C MET A 1 -36.37 5.78 4.66
N PRO A 2 -36.94 6.67 3.80
CA PRO A 2 -36.43 6.78 2.43
C PRO A 2 -34.97 7.31 2.47
N PRO A 3 -34.13 6.90 1.52
CA PRO A 3 -32.74 7.38 1.46
C PRO A 3 -32.77 8.91 1.25
N VAL A 4 -32.06 9.63 2.10
CA VAL A 4 -31.85 11.07 1.91
C VAL A 4 -30.86 11.22 0.75
N THR A 5 -31.37 11.54 -0.43
CA THR A 5 -30.54 11.89 -1.58
C THR A 5 -29.90 13.24 -1.28
N ALA A 6 -28.67 13.23 -0.81
CA ALA A 6 -27.92 14.47 -0.58
C ALA A 6 -27.69 15.16 -1.93
N THR A 7 -28.16 16.39 -2.07
CA THR A 7 -27.89 17.23 -3.25
C THR A 7 -26.37 17.48 -3.32
N PRO A 8 -25.70 17.17 -4.43
CA PRO A 8 -24.28 17.47 -4.58
C PRO A 8 -23.99 18.96 -4.33
N PRO A 9 -22.85 19.32 -3.75
CA PRO A 9 -22.47 20.73 -3.61
C PRO A 9 -22.41 21.41 -4.98
N HIS A 10 -22.73 22.72 -5.03
CA HIS A 10 -22.80 23.49 -6.27
C HIS A 10 -21.50 23.50 -7.10
N ASP A 11 -20.36 23.19 -6.46
CA ASP A 11 -19.04 23.15 -7.07
C ASP A 11 -18.54 21.71 -7.33
N ALA A 12 -19.42 20.70 -7.22
CA ALA A 12 -19.03 19.30 -7.37
C ALA A 12 -18.38 18.99 -8.71
N ASP A 13 -18.89 19.55 -9.80
CA ASP A 13 -18.33 19.32 -11.14
C ASP A 13 -16.99 20.04 -11.34
N ALA A 14 -16.84 21.24 -10.77
CA ALA A 14 -15.55 21.93 -10.75
C ALA A 14 -14.49 21.14 -9.98
N ARG A 15 -14.83 20.57 -8.84
CA ARG A 15 -13.93 19.72 -8.06
C ARG A 15 -13.55 18.42 -8.80
N ARG A 16 -14.49 17.81 -9.54
CA ARG A 16 -14.23 16.61 -10.34
C ARG A 16 -13.33 16.89 -11.54
N SER A 17 -13.36 18.09 -12.08
CA SER A 17 -12.56 18.51 -13.23
C SER A 17 -11.12 18.89 -12.88
N VAL A 18 -10.81 19.06 -11.60
CA VAL A 18 -9.43 19.35 -11.15
C VAL A 18 -8.54 18.15 -11.42
N ARG A 19 -7.54 18.33 -12.28
CA ARG A 19 -6.51 17.31 -12.48
C ARG A 19 -5.60 17.27 -11.26
N PRO A 20 -5.26 16.06 -10.76
CA PRO A 20 -4.29 15.94 -9.68
C PRO A 20 -2.96 16.56 -10.09
N VAL A 21 -2.42 17.41 -9.23
CA VAL A 21 -1.05 17.91 -9.41
C VAL A 21 -0.10 16.83 -8.97
N ILE A 22 0.64 16.26 -9.91
CA ILE A 22 1.72 15.32 -9.62
C ILE A 22 2.93 16.17 -9.23
N CYS A 23 3.18 16.28 -7.93
CA CYS A 23 4.32 17.06 -7.41
C CYS A 23 5.68 16.41 -7.73
N TYR A 24 5.70 15.09 -7.92
CA TYR A 24 6.91 14.34 -8.25
C TYR A 24 6.55 13.31 -9.34
N PRO A 25 6.92 13.55 -10.59
CA PRO A 25 6.74 12.58 -11.66
C PRO A 25 7.47 11.26 -11.34
N ASN A 26 6.83 10.13 -11.62
CA ASN A 26 7.40 8.81 -11.33
C ASN A 26 8.72 8.53 -12.04
N ASP A 27 8.96 9.17 -13.19
CA ASP A 27 10.20 9.07 -13.95
C ASP A 27 11.40 9.74 -13.27
N THR A 28 11.18 10.57 -12.26
CA THR A 28 12.25 11.17 -11.44
C THR A 28 12.75 10.24 -10.33
N LEU A 29 12.03 9.14 -10.05
CA LEU A 29 12.44 8.17 -9.05
C LEU A 29 13.48 7.21 -9.63
N PRO A 30 14.54 6.85 -8.87
CA PRO A 30 15.47 5.82 -9.32
C PRO A 30 14.73 4.53 -9.66
N PRO A 31 15.05 3.86 -10.79
CA PRO A 31 14.39 2.63 -11.17
C PRO A 31 14.58 1.54 -10.11
N VAL A 32 13.57 0.69 -9.98
CA VAL A 32 13.65 -0.49 -9.11
C VAL A 32 14.32 -1.62 -9.89
N PRO A 33 15.37 -2.29 -9.37
CA PRO A 33 15.96 -3.46 -10.01
C PRO A 33 15.06 -4.69 -9.79
N LEU A 34 13.84 -4.63 -10.32
CA LEU A 34 12.77 -5.59 -10.04
C LEU A 34 13.14 -7.03 -10.42
N VAL A 35 13.81 -7.21 -11.55
CA VAL A 35 14.26 -8.55 -12.00
C VAL A 35 15.22 -9.17 -10.99
N LEU A 36 16.13 -8.37 -10.44
CA LEU A 36 17.06 -8.83 -9.39
C LEU A 36 16.29 -9.27 -8.13
N TYR A 37 15.33 -8.45 -7.69
CA TYR A 37 14.53 -8.78 -6.51
C TYR A 37 13.66 -10.01 -6.72
N GLN A 38 13.05 -10.15 -7.89
CA GLN A 38 12.25 -11.32 -8.23
C GLN A 38 13.10 -12.61 -8.29
N SER A 39 14.31 -12.54 -8.84
CA SER A 39 15.26 -13.66 -8.87
C SER A 39 15.71 -14.04 -7.45
N ALA A 40 16.07 -13.06 -6.63
CA ALA A 40 16.45 -13.30 -5.25
C ALA A 40 15.31 -13.94 -4.43
N ARG A 41 14.07 -13.50 -4.66
CA ARG A 41 12.89 -14.08 -4.02
C ARG A 41 12.68 -15.57 -4.36
N GLN A 42 12.98 -15.98 -5.60
CA GLN A 42 12.85 -17.39 -6.02
C GLN A 42 13.77 -18.33 -5.22
N GLY A 43 14.93 -17.82 -4.81
CA GLY A 43 15.89 -18.56 -3.99
C GLY A 43 15.65 -18.44 -2.47
N ALA A 44 14.64 -17.66 -2.04
CA ALA A 44 14.37 -17.46 -0.64
C ALA A 44 13.66 -18.66 0.00
N SER A 45 14.05 -19.02 1.22
CA SER A 45 13.37 -20.01 2.05
C SER A 45 12.57 -19.34 3.15
N LYS A 46 11.42 -19.93 3.49
CA LYS A 46 10.60 -19.45 4.61
C LYS A 46 11.32 -19.71 5.93
N ILE A 47 11.49 -18.67 6.73
CA ILE A 47 12.15 -18.74 8.04
C ILE A 47 11.15 -18.63 9.19
N ASP A 48 10.01 -17.96 8.96
CA ASP A 48 8.99 -17.75 9.99
C ASP A 48 7.61 -17.58 9.36
N GLU A 49 6.56 -17.72 10.17
CA GLU A 49 5.16 -17.50 9.79
C GLU A 49 4.35 -17.03 10.99
N VAL A 50 3.56 -16.00 10.78
CA VAL A 50 2.66 -15.44 11.79
C VAL A 50 1.24 -15.50 11.24
N LEU A 51 0.35 -16.23 11.93
CA LEU A 51 -1.07 -16.23 11.63
C LEU A 51 -1.76 -15.11 12.43
N VAL A 52 -2.44 -14.23 11.74
CA VAL A 52 -3.26 -13.17 12.34
C VAL A 52 -4.72 -13.57 12.24
N ASN A 53 -5.38 -13.76 13.37
CA ASN A 53 -6.80 -14.09 13.41
C ASN A 53 -7.67 -12.87 13.10
N PRO A 54 -8.94 -13.06 12.70
CA PRO A 54 -9.87 -11.95 12.51
C PRO A 54 -9.99 -11.08 13.78
N ARG A 55 -9.93 -9.75 13.58
CA ARG A 55 -9.99 -8.73 14.64
C ARG A 55 -8.78 -8.72 15.58
N ASP A 56 -7.68 -9.28 15.13
CA ASP A 56 -6.42 -9.33 15.88
C ASP A 56 -5.31 -8.60 15.11
N ALA A 57 -4.17 -8.44 15.76
CA ALA A 57 -2.98 -7.84 15.18
C ALA A 57 -1.73 -8.59 15.64
N ALA A 58 -0.73 -8.66 14.79
CA ALA A 58 0.56 -9.21 15.14
C ALA A 58 1.70 -8.34 14.58
N CYS A 59 2.84 -8.41 15.22
CA CYS A 59 4.06 -7.76 14.76
C CYS A 59 5.10 -8.82 14.40
N PHE A 60 5.91 -8.52 13.41
CA PHE A 60 7.09 -9.31 13.04
C PHE A 60 8.24 -8.40 12.68
N HIS A 61 9.45 -8.91 12.73
CA HIS A 61 10.64 -8.20 12.33
C HIS A 61 11.16 -8.75 11.00
N ALA A 62 11.30 -7.87 10.01
CA ALA A 62 11.89 -8.19 8.71
C ALA A 62 13.21 -7.44 8.55
N PRO A 63 14.38 -8.08 8.73
CA PRO A 63 15.67 -7.43 8.53
C PRO A 63 15.83 -6.90 7.11
N GLN A 64 16.67 -5.90 6.94
CA GLN A 64 16.98 -5.36 5.61
C GLN A 64 17.43 -6.49 4.66
N GLY A 65 16.90 -6.46 3.44
CA GLY A 65 17.20 -7.48 2.43
C GLY A 65 16.36 -8.75 2.53
N HIS A 66 15.50 -8.87 3.53
CA HIS A 66 14.56 -9.99 3.63
C HIS A 66 13.26 -9.71 2.86
N PHE A 67 12.56 -10.78 2.54
CA PHE A 67 11.23 -10.71 1.96
C PHE A 67 10.19 -11.08 3.00
N PHE A 68 9.06 -10.41 2.98
CA PHE A 68 7.87 -10.85 3.68
C PHE A 68 6.70 -10.97 2.70
N ARG A 69 5.78 -11.87 2.99
CA ARG A 69 4.59 -12.09 2.20
C ARG A 69 3.36 -12.03 3.08
N ILE A 70 2.37 -11.26 2.64
CA ILE A 70 1.04 -11.25 3.24
C ILE A 70 0.14 -12.09 2.34
N SER A 71 -0.62 -13.00 2.93
CA SER A 71 -1.52 -13.88 2.20
C SER A 71 -2.85 -13.98 2.94
N SER A 72 -3.94 -13.92 2.21
CA SER A 72 -5.25 -14.31 2.72
C SER A 72 -5.30 -15.83 2.84
N VAL A 73 -5.77 -16.36 3.97
CA VAL A 73 -5.82 -17.79 4.24
C VAL A 73 -7.20 -18.36 3.91
N GLU A 74 -8.26 -17.66 4.29
CA GLU A 74 -9.64 -18.12 4.14
C GLU A 74 -10.48 -17.09 3.37
N GLY A 75 -10.40 -17.13 2.04
CA GLY A 75 -11.20 -16.25 1.18
C GLY A 75 -10.78 -14.78 1.22
N PRO A 76 -11.61 -13.87 0.69
CA PRO A 76 -11.33 -12.46 0.64
C PRO A 76 -11.32 -11.86 2.04
N GLN A 77 -10.23 -11.23 2.42
CA GLN A 77 -10.08 -10.55 3.71
C GLN A 77 -9.37 -9.21 3.52
N VAL A 78 -9.64 -8.28 4.42
CA VAL A 78 -8.98 -6.98 4.48
C VAL A 78 -8.00 -7.00 5.66
N GLY A 79 -6.78 -6.57 5.42
CA GLY A 79 -5.75 -6.39 6.44
C GLY A 79 -5.04 -5.06 6.27
N ASP A 80 -4.75 -4.41 7.38
CA ASP A 80 -3.95 -3.19 7.42
C ASP A 80 -2.49 -3.53 7.67
N LEU A 81 -1.60 -3.05 6.80
CA LEU A 81 -0.16 -3.16 6.97
C LEU A 81 0.43 -1.81 7.38
N ASN A 82 1.16 -1.83 8.50
CA ASN A 82 2.00 -0.72 8.92
C ASN A 82 3.46 -1.17 9.02
N LEU A 83 4.38 -0.27 8.68
CA LEU A 83 5.82 -0.51 8.77
C LEU A 83 6.46 0.55 9.65
N TRP A 84 7.39 0.14 10.49
CA TRP A 84 8.24 1.02 11.30
C TRP A 84 9.71 0.65 11.06
N ASN A 85 10.57 1.66 11.07
CA ASN A 85 12.00 1.42 11.13
C ASN A 85 12.35 0.87 12.52
N ALA A 86 12.99 -0.30 12.57
CA ALA A 86 13.34 -0.95 13.84
C ALA A 86 14.40 -0.16 14.65
N ASP A 87 15.23 0.64 13.97
CA ASP A 87 16.27 1.46 14.60
C ASP A 87 15.72 2.83 15.06
N ASP A 88 14.60 3.28 14.49
CA ASP A 88 13.93 4.54 14.82
C ASP A 88 12.42 4.42 14.60
N LEU A 89 11.67 4.11 15.64
CA LEU A 89 10.21 3.92 15.56
C LEU A 89 9.44 5.21 15.22
N ALA A 90 10.08 6.38 15.25
CA ALA A 90 9.46 7.61 14.75
C ALA A 90 9.36 7.61 13.21
N GLU A 91 10.26 6.90 12.53
CA GLU A 91 10.18 6.69 11.08
C GLU A 91 9.24 5.51 10.77
N ARG A 92 8.15 5.80 10.12
CA ARG A 92 7.09 4.83 9.81
C ARG A 92 6.60 4.99 8.38
N PHE A 93 5.93 3.98 7.86
CA PHE A 93 5.26 4.03 6.58
C PHE A 93 4.28 5.21 6.51
N TYR A 94 4.35 5.95 5.41
CA TYR A 94 3.49 7.07 5.13
C TYR A 94 2.70 6.86 3.84
N SER A 95 1.45 6.42 3.98
CA SER A 95 0.56 6.13 2.87
C SER A 95 0.29 7.34 1.97
N GLY A 96 0.17 8.54 2.56
CA GLY A 96 -0.05 9.78 1.81
C GLY A 96 1.06 10.07 0.81
N LYS A 97 2.32 9.94 1.22
CA LYS A 97 3.46 10.13 0.31
C LYS A 97 3.55 9.03 -0.74
N THR A 98 3.33 7.80 -0.34
CA THR A 98 3.33 6.66 -1.25
C THR A 98 2.29 6.85 -2.36
N ARG A 99 1.07 7.26 -2.01
CA ARG A 99 0.01 7.56 -2.98
C ARG A 99 0.34 8.76 -3.88
N ALA A 100 0.99 9.79 -3.34
CA ALA A 100 1.40 10.95 -4.12
C ALA A 100 2.44 10.60 -5.21
N LEU A 101 3.27 9.57 -4.97
CA LEU A 101 4.30 9.12 -5.90
C LEU A 101 3.80 8.05 -6.88
N HIS A 102 2.96 7.12 -6.43
CA HIS A 102 2.59 5.92 -7.18
C HIS A 102 1.10 5.85 -7.54
N GLY A 103 0.27 6.73 -7.00
CA GLY A 103 -1.18 6.68 -7.17
C GLY A 103 -1.88 5.94 -6.02
N THR A 104 -3.19 5.75 -6.15
CA THR A 104 -4.02 5.23 -5.05
C THR A 104 -3.74 3.78 -4.72
N HIS A 105 -3.46 2.97 -5.75
CA HIS A 105 -3.19 1.54 -5.63
C HIS A 105 -1.77 1.26 -6.02
N ILE A 106 -0.98 0.83 -5.05
CA ILE A 106 0.41 0.44 -5.26
C ILE A 106 0.49 -1.04 -5.67
N THR A 107 1.36 -1.35 -6.61
CA THR A 107 1.50 -2.70 -7.17
C THR A 107 2.98 -3.08 -7.39
N THR A 108 3.21 -4.16 -8.07
CA THR A 108 4.56 -4.69 -8.35
C THR A 108 5.47 -3.64 -8.99
N GLY A 109 6.65 -3.47 -8.42
CA GLY A 109 7.65 -2.48 -8.82
C GLY A 109 7.59 -1.18 -8.04
N GLU A 110 6.55 -0.94 -7.27
CA GLU A 110 6.37 0.29 -6.49
C GLU A 110 6.91 0.17 -5.07
N ARG A 111 7.18 1.30 -4.46
CA ARG A 111 7.83 1.41 -3.14
C ARG A 111 6.89 1.99 -2.11
N MET A 112 6.98 1.47 -0.91
CA MET A 112 6.34 2.00 0.29
C MET A 112 7.31 2.97 0.97
N TRP A 113 6.91 4.23 1.12
CA TRP A 113 7.78 5.31 1.57
C TRP A 113 7.58 5.66 3.03
N SER A 114 8.66 6.06 3.70
CA SER A 114 8.62 6.48 5.09
C SER A 114 8.14 7.91 5.28
N SER A 115 7.81 8.24 6.54
CA SER A 115 7.46 9.58 6.99
C SER A 115 8.65 10.54 6.99
N PHE A 116 8.35 11.84 7.13
CA PHE A 116 9.38 12.83 7.39
C PHE A 116 10.09 12.54 8.73
N PRO A 117 11.38 12.89 8.86
CA PRO A 117 12.28 13.47 7.85
C PRO A 117 12.93 12.42 6.93
N GLY A 118 12.75 11.13 7.15
CA GLY A 118 13.45 10.05 6.45
C GLY A 118 13.18 10.04 4.95
N MET A 119 11.90 10.03 4.55
CA MET A 119 11.44 10.11 3.16
C MET A 119 12.15 9.12 2.22
N ARG A 120 12.30 7.88 2.65
CA ARG A 120 13.03 6.83 1.93
C ARG A 120 12.17 5.58 1.73
N PRO A 121 12.50 4.70 0.79
CA PRO A 121 11.80 3.42 0.63
C PRO A 121 12.01 2.52 1.85
N MET A 122 10.92 2.03 2.44
CA MET A 122 10.93 1.03 3.50
C MET A 122 10.77 -0.38 2.94
N ALA A 123 9.95 -0.53 1.90
CA ALA A 123 9.74 -1.80 1.22
C ALA A 123 9.46 -1.57 -0.26
N THR A 124 9.71 -2.60 -1.08
CA THR A 124 9.37 -2.62 -2.50
C THR A 124 8.48 -3.83 -2.78
N ILE A 125 7.37 -3.62 -3.47
CA ILE A 125 6.48 -4.69 -3.87
C ILE A 125 7.13 -5.45 -5.04
N THR A 126 7.50 -6.69 -4.79
CA THR A 126 8.15 -7.54 -5.81
C THR A 126 7.16 -8.46 -6.53
N HIS A 127 5.98 -8.64 -5.97
CA HIS A 127 4.92 -9.47 -6.53
C HIS A 127 3.60 -9.11 -5.89
N ASP A 128 2.58 -9.00 -6.70
CA ASP A 128 1.22 -8.73 -6.30
C ASP A 128 0.27 -9.60 -7.14
N THR A 129 -0.59 -10.34 -6.46
CA THR A 129 -1.64 -11.17 -7.07
C THR A 129 -3.03 -10.61 -6.85
N LEU A 130 -3.13 -9.46 -6.18
CA LEU A 130 -4.41 -8.79 -6.00
C LEU A 130 -4.89 -8.26 -7.35
N CYS A 131 -6.10 -8.63 -7.72
CA CYS A 131 -6.75 -8.08 -8.89
C CYS A 131 -7.77 -7.04 -8.42
N LEU A 132 -7.58 -5.79 -8.81
CA LEU A 132 -8.49 -4.68 -8.46
C LEU A 132 -9.92 -4.93 -8.91
N LEU A 133 -10.14 -5.79 -9.90
CA LEU A 133 -11.47 -6.18 -10.37
C LEU A 133 -12.23 -7.05 -9.36
N TYR A 134 -11.56 -7.61 -8.37
CA TYR A 134 -12.13 -8.49 -7.34
C TYR A 134 -12.06 -7.90 -5.93
N THR A 135 -11.51 -6.70 -5.76
CA THR A 135 -11.64 -5.99 -4.49
C THR A 135 -13.07 -5.47 -4.40
N SER A 136 -13.82 -5.96 -3.42
CA SER A 136 -15.12 -5.37 -3.10
C SER A 136 -14.93 -3.87 -2.87
N PRO A 137 -15.85 -3.03 -3.35
CA PRO A 137 -15.81 -1.60 -3.06
C PRO A 137 -15.72 -1.43 -1.54
N SER A 138 -14.90 -0.50 -1.10
CA SER A 138 -14.83 -0.14 0.31
C SER A 138 -16.23 0.25 0.79
N PRO A 139 -16.63 -0.06 2.04
CA PRO A 139 -17.91 0.42 2.57
C PRO A 139 -18.12 1.93 2.47
N ARG A 140 -17.05 2.69 2.23
CA ARG A 140 -17.12 4.13 1.92
C ARG A 140 -17.55 4.43 0.48
N ASP A 141 -17.32 3.51 -0.44
CA ASP A 141 -17.68 3.70 -1.86
C ASP A 141 -19.16 3.38 -2.10
N GLU A 142 -19.79 2.63 -1.21
CA GLU A 142 -21.25 2.35 -1.25
C GLU A 142 -22.11 3.50 -0.68
N GLN A 143 -21.47 4.52 -0.07
CA GLN A 143 -22.17 5.68 0.49
C GLN A 143 -22.04 6.94 -0.39
N SER A 144 -21.56 6.81 -1.62
CA SER A 144 -21.39 7.91 -2.57
C SER A 144 -22.52 7.98 -3.57
#